data_271784f64f290d81fe3ff2ce3414536d
#
_entry.id   271784f64f290d81fe3ff2ce3414536d
#
_cell.length_a   1.000
_cell.length_b   1.000
_cell.length_c   1.000
_cell.angle_alpha   90.00
_cell.angle_beta   90.00
_cell.angle_gamma   90.00
#
_symmetry.space_group_name_H-M   'P 1'
#
loop_
_entity.id
_entity.type
_entity.pdbx_description
1 polymer ?
#
loop_
_entity_poly.entity_id
_entity_poly.type
_entity_poly.pdbx_seq_one_letter_code
_entity_poly.pdbx_strand_id
1 'polypeptide(L)'
;MQSAPNEQPASPRPERKAHLLSGITYGLITVLVFLLGIFTSSYFGIGGRRGAAGKLGEIYSLIQQYYVDSTNMDSLTEQSLPLILSQLDPHSVYLSAEENQESTESLEGSFAGIGVQFNTLLDTVVVVRVVEGGPSERAGLKPGDRILRADTTNLVRDSISTEQIMKALKGPEDSVVKLTILRGGKTFTTSVVRGAVPVPTIDASYMIRPHVLYVRFNKWGTQTPLEFQQAYAEHASEGVERILIDLRDNGGGYLQAATALATEFLSKGDLLVYNKGAHYPREDFKSPRDGRLRQLPLIVLVNEGSASSSEIFAGAMQDLDRALIVGRRTFGKGLVQLPFELKDHSVVRLTVARYYTPSGRSIQKSYAKGYEAYAEDIEERYLHGEFYSADSISRPDTTRYYTRLGRVVYGGGGITPDIFTPRDSAGINPYYIRLLRSGTFQRFAFNYADQHRAQFQSFGSEKAIQDYLHSQGEQIVYAYARYAQQKGVPQRPGYLQESMPILRRDLIALISDLLGGDKNAFYRARNEEDPEVKAALDRLTSDNWRPTK
;
A
#
# COMPACT_ATOMS: atom_id res chain seq x y z
N MET A 1 69.65 66.02 -66.13
CA MET A 1 70.87 65.21 -66.07
C MET A 1 70.54 63.94 -65.37
N GLN A 2 70.59 62.90 -66.09
CA GLN A 2 70.13 61.56 -65.87
C GLN A 2 70.98 60.79 -64.90
N SER A 3 70.37 60.01 -64.04
CA SER A 3 71.04 58.89 -63.39
C SER A 3 70.12 57.67 -63.44
N ALA A 4 70.69 56.60 -63.93
CA ALA A 4 70.04 55.32 -64.21
C ALA A 4 69.59 54.53 -62.94
N PRO A 5 68.68 53.59 -63.05
CA PRO A 5 68.13 52.83 -61.91
C PRO A 5 69.03 51.66 -61.54
N ASN A 6 69.11 51.43 -60.26
CA ASN A 6 69.84 50.36 -59.61
C ASN A 6 68.98 49.07 -59.52
N GLU A 7 69.43 47.98 -60.11
CA GLU A 7 68.80 46.64 -60.00
C GLU A 7 69.14 46.00 -58.67
N GLN A 8 68.13 45.62 -57.93
CA GLN A 8 68.28 44.76 -56.75
C GLN A 8 68.11 43.27 -57.12
N PRO A 9 68.91 42.37 -56.56
CA PRO A 9 68.82 40.95 -56.87
C PRO A 9 67.66 40.27 -56.18
N ALA A 10 67.01 39.34 -56.86
CA ALA A 10 65.87 38.55 -56.42
C ALA A 10 66.21 37.61 -55.22
N SER A 11 65.39 37.64 -54.18
CA SER A 11 65.48 36.74 -53.05
C SER A 11 65.05 35.32 -53.45
N PRO A 12 65.64 34.24 -52.88
CA PRO A 12 65.30 32.88 -53.21
C PRO A 12 63.97 32.50 -52.55
N ARG A 13 63.09 31.82 -53.28
CA ARG A 13 61.81 31.25 -52.79
C ARG A 13 62.09 30.13 -51.77
N PRO A 14 61.42 30.09 -50.58
CA PRO A 14 61.60 29.03 -49.66
C PRO A 14 60.94 27.72 -50.16
N GLU A 15 61.61 26.66 -49.88
CA GLU A 15 61.40 25.30 -50.41
C GLU A 15 60.02 24.68 -50.01
N ARG A 16 59.24 24.24 -50.98
CA ARG A 16 58.01 23.44 -50.85
C ARG A 16 58.21 22.12 -50.07
N LYS A 17 59.40 21.66 -49.78
CA LYS A 17 59.75 20.43 -49.09
C LYS A 17 59.54 20.51 -47.57
N ALA A 18 59.62 21.67 -46.92
CA ALA A 18 59.41 21.80 -45.47
C ALA A 18 57.95 21.63 -45.04
N HIS A 19 56.96 22.01 -45.85
CA HIS A 19 55.57 21.89 -45.55
C HIS A 19 55.02 20.45 -45.72
N LEU A 20 55.64 19.66 -46.61
CA LEU A 20 55.24 18.25 -46.82
C LEU A 20 55.69 17.38 -45.64
N LEU A 21 56.85 17.57 -45.07
CA LEU A 21 57.40 16.89 -43.91
C LEU A 21 56.64 17.25 -42.64
N SER A 22 56.25 18.52 -42.46
CA SER A 22 55.41 18.91 -41.28
C SER A 22 54.00 18.30 -41.34
N GLY A 23 53.35 18.23 -42.51
CA GLY A 23 52.05 17.61 -42.69
C GLY A 23 52.05 16.10 -42.36
N ILE A 24 53.09 15.38 -42.78
CA ILE A 24 53.22 13.93 -42.46
C ILE A 24 53.49 13.73 -40.96
N THR A 25 54.30 14.61 -40.34
CA THR A 25 54.61 14.55 -38.91
C THR A 25 53.36 14.85 -38.06
N TYR A 26 52.56 15.86 -38.42
CA TYR A 26 51.27 16.13 -37.75
C TYR A 26 50.27 14.98 -37.94
N GLY A 27 50.16 14.38 -39.12
CA GLY A 27 49.34 13.23 -39.38
C GLY A 27 49.73 12.02 -38.53
N LEU A 28 51.01 11.72 -38.42
CA LEU A 28 51.53 10.63 -37.57
C LEU A 28 51.29 10.89 -36.07
N ILE A 29 51.47 12.13 -35.61
CA ILE A 29 51.17 12.50 -34.20
C ILE A 29 49.67 12.35 -33.93
N THR A 30 48.78 12.77 -34.83
CA THR A 30 47.33 12.65 -34.68
C THR A 30 46.91 11.18 -34.63
N VAL A 31 47.46 10.34 -35.50
CA VAL A 31 47.19 8.87 -35.48
C VAL A 31 47.76 8.24 -34.21
N LEU A 32 48.93 8.64 -33.73
CA LEU A 32 49.52 8.15 -32.48
C LEU A 32 48.68 8.56 -31.26
N VAL A 33 48.21 9.79 -31.21
CA VAL A 33 47.30 10.28 -30.15
C VAL A 33 45.95 9.54 -30.19
N PHE A 34 45.43 9.29 -31.39
CA PHE A 34 44.20 8.54 -31.55
C PHE A 34 44.37 7.06 -31.13
N LEU A 35 45.48 6.42 -31.54
CA LEU A 35 45.82 5.07 -31.11
C LEU A 35 46.13 5.00 -29.60
N LEU A 36 46.79 6.01 -29.04
CA LEU A 36 47.01 6.13 -27.60
C LEU A 36 45.67 6.35 -26.86
N GLY A 37 44.75 7.12 -27.42
CA GLY A 37 43.38 7.32 -26.91
C GLY A 37 42.59 6.05 -26.92
N ILE A 38 42.66 5.25 -28.01
CA ILE A 38 42.03 3.91 -28.06
C ILE A 38 42.72 2.97 -27.08
N PHE A 39 44.03 2.96 -26.98
CA PHE A 39 44.80 2.11 -26.05
C PHE A 39 44.54 2.47 -24.60
N THR A 40 44.51 3.77 -24.27
CA THR A 40 44.17 4.26 -22.93
C THR A 40 42.69 3.99 -22.62
N SER A 41 41.77 4.21 -23.57
CA SER A 41 40.34 3.85 -23.40
C SER A 41 40.15 2.36 -23.21
N SER A 42 40.87 1.52 -23.95
CA SER A 42 40.87 0.06 -23.76
C SER A 42 41.53 -0.35 -22.43
N TYR A 43 42.62 0.27 -22.08
CA TYR A 43 43.40 -0.06 -20.87
C TYR A 43 42.73 0.45 -19.60
N PHE A 44 42.20 1.68 -19.59
CA PHE A 44 41.48 2.26 -18.45
C PHE A 44 39.99 1.92 -18.44
N GLY A 45 39.35 1.68 -19.58
CA GLY A 45 37.95 1.20 -19.67
C GLY A 45 37.80 -0.26 -19.23
N ILE A 46 38.84 -1.09 -19.43
CA ILE A 46 38.87 -2.48 -18.96
C ILE A 46 39.26 -2.55 -17.47
N GLY A 47 40.00 -1.60 -16.95
CA GLY A 47 40.41 -1.53 -15.53
C GLY A 47 39.25 -1.20 -14.58
N GLY A 48 38.20 -0.51 -15.03
CA GLY A 48 37.01 -0.17 -14.22
C GLY A 48 36.01 -1.33 -14.03
N ARG A 49 36.13 -2.41 -14.78
CA ARG A 49 35.23 -3.57 -14.71
C ARG A 49 35.74 -4.76 -13.87
N ARG A 50 36.82 -4.61 -13.11
CA ARG A 50 37.35 -5.68 -12.24
C ARG A 50 36.61 -5.86 -10.91
N GLY A 51 35.55 -5.09 -10.64
CA GLY A 51 34.70 -5.25 -9.46
C GLY A 51 33.59 -6.29 -9.66
N ALA A 52 32.75 -6.44 -8.64
CA ALA A 52 31.62 -7.38 -8.64
C ALA A 52 30.69 -7.26 -9.87
N ALA A 53 30.45 -6.04 -10.35
CA ALA A 53 29.68 -5.78 -11.58
C ALA A 53 30.34 -6.36 -12.83
N GLY A 54 31.68 -6.38 -12.90
CA GLY A 54 32.42 -7.00 -14.02
C GLY A 54 32.21 -8.51 -14.07
N LYS A 55 32.21 -9.18 -12.91
CA LYS A 55 31.96 -10.63 -12.80
C LYS A 55 30.56 -11.01 -13.31
N LEU A 56 29.53 -10.26 -12.97
CA LEU A 56 28.19 -10.49 -13.48
C LEU A 56 28.14 -10.37 -15.00
N GLY A 57 28.72 -9.29 -15.56
CA GLY A 57 28.79 -9.12 -17.02
C GLY A 57 29.57 -10.23 -17.74
N GLU A 58 30.62 -10.77 -17.11
CA GLU A 58 31.36 -11.92 -17.64
C GLU A 58 30.51 -13.19 -17.65
N ILE A 59 29.79 -13.47 -16.56
CA ILE A 59 28.85 -14.61 -16.49
C ILE A 59 27.77 -14.51 -17.57
N TYR A 60 27.15 -13.34 -17.74
CA TYR A 60 26.17 -13.10 -18.80
C TYR A 60 26.75 -13.36 -20.19
N SER A 61 27.97 -12.90 -20.46
CA SER A 61 28.66 -13.14 -21.74
C SER A 61 28.94 -14.62 -21.96
N LEU A 62 29.35 -15.36 -20.92
CA LEU A 62 29.59 -16.80 -20.99
C LEU A 62 28.30 -17.58 -21.26
N ILE A 63 27.18 -17.21 -20.60
CA ILE A 63 25.88 -17.84 -20.85
C ILE A 63 25.46 -17.61 -22.30
N GLN A 64 25.53 -16.37 -22.78
CA GLN A 64 25.15 -16.03 -24.14
C GLN A 64 25.99 -16.76 -25.20
N GLN A 65 27.27 -17.01 -24.92
CA GLN A 65 28.20 -17.59 -25.87
C GLN A 65 28.27 -19.12 -25.84
N TYR A 66 28.12 -19.74 -24.67
CA TYR A 66 28.45 -21.15 -24.47
C TYR A 66 27.32 -22.02 -23.91
N TYR A 67 26.20 -21.41 -23.45
CA TYR A 67 25.12 -22.22 -22.89
C TYR A 67 24.49 -23.13 -23.95
N VAL A 68 24.15 -24.35 -23.57
CA VAL A 68 23.73 -25.43 -24.50
C VAL A 68 22.44 -25.09 -25.25
N ASP A 69 21.51 -24.35 -24.63
CA ASP A 69 20.25 -23.97 -25.25
C ASP A 69 20.21 -22.46 -25.54
N SER A 70 19.33 -22.03 -26.45
CA SER A 70 19.08 -20.62 -26.70
C SER A 70 18.44 -19.98 -25.49
N THR A 71 19.06 -18.92 -24.93
CA THR A 71 18.62 -18.25 -23.71
C THR A 71 18.12 -16.84 -24.03
N ASN A 72 16.94 -16.51 -23.54
CA ASN A 72 16.47 -15.12 -23.54
C ASN A 72 17.17 -14.36 -22.38
N MET A 73 18.16 -13.55 -22.73
CA MET A 73 18.97 -12.82 -21.75
C MET A 73 18.19 -11.75 -20.98
N ASP A 74 17.16 -11.15 -21.62
CA ASP A 74 16.30 -10.18 -20.95
C ASP A 74 15.48 -10.85 -19.84
N SER A 75 14.85 -11.99 -20.17
CA SER A 75 14.11 -12.78 -19.18
C SER A 75 14.99 -13.29 -18.04
N LEU A 76 16.23 -13.70 -18.34
CA LEU A 76 17.19 -14.12 -17.32
C LEU A 76 17.57 -12.93 -16.40
N THR A 77 17.74 -11.76 -16.97
CA THR A 77 18.03 -10.53 -16.22
C THR A 77 16.87 -10.19 -15.27
N GLU A 78 15.65 -10.12 -15.81
CA GLU A 78 14.43 -9.84 -15.04
C GLU A 78 14.27 -10.80 -13.83
N GLN A 79 14.53 -12.08 -14.02
CA GLN A 79 14.46 -13.09 -12.96
C GLN A 79 15.61 -12.99 -11.94
N SER A 80 16.76 -12.46 -12.34
CA SER A 80 17.94 -12.37 -11.47
C SER A 80 17.94 -11.15 -10.57
N LEU A 81 17.37 -10.02 -11.02
CA LEU A 81 17.38 -8.76 -10.27
C LEU A 81 16.70 -8.87 -8.88
N PRO A 82 15.51 -9.49 -8.73
CA PRO A 82 14.91 -9.70 -7.41
C PRO A 82 15.78 -10.53 -6.48
N LEU A 83 16.49 -11.56 -7.00
CA LEU A 83 17.37 -12.41 -6.20
C LEU A 83 18.59 -11.66 -5.67
N ILE A 84 19.15 -10.72 -6.46
CA ILE A 84 20.25 -9.88 -6.02
C ILE A 84 19.79 -8.93 -4.90
N LEU A 85 18.64 -8.29 -5.09
CA LEU A 85 18.11 -7.31 -4.12
C LEU A 85 17.69 -7.97 -2.80
N SER A 86 17.16 -9.19 -2.85
CA SER A 86 16.77 -9.93 -1.65
C SER A 86 17.95 -10.25 -0.70
N GLN A 87 19.20 -10.15 -1.18
CA GLN A 87 20.39 -10.30 -0.34
C GLN A 87 20.69 -9.05 0.51
N LEU A 88 20.07 -7.91 0.23
CA LEU A 88 20.31 -6.66 0.96
C LEU A 88 19.39 -6.54 2.18
N ASP A 89 18.10 -6.61 1.94
CA ASP A 89 17.03 -6.53 2.93
C ASP A 89 15.70 -7.00 2.32
N PRO A 90 14.66 -7.29 3.13
CA PRO A 90 13.39 -7.80 2.63
C PRO A 90 12.53 -6.78 1.85
N HIS A 91 12.95 -5.54 1.77
CA HIS A 91 12.15 -4.45 1.21
C HIS A 91 12.77 -3.77 -0.01
N SER A 92 14.06 -4.00 -0.26
CA SER A 92 14.69 -3.60 -1.53
C SER A 92 14.17 -4.53 -2.63
N VAL A 93 13.43 -3.97 -3.59
CA VAL A 93 12.75 -4.75 -4.63
C VAL A 93 12.94 -4.14 -6.01
N TYR A 94 12.94 -5.01 -7.01
CA TYR A 94 12.80 -4.65 -8.41
C TYR A 94 11.32 -4.75 -8.79
N LEU A 95 10.85 -3.78 -9.52
CA LEU A 95 9.49 -3.72 -10.08
C LEU A 95 9.60 -3.49 -11.58
N SER A 96 8.91 -4.29 -12.36
CA SER A 96 8.68 -4.00 -13.77
C SER A 96 7.95 -2.67 -13.96
N ALA A 97 7.96 -2.10 -15.15
CA ALA A 97 7.24 -0.86 -15.44
C ALA A 97 5.73 -0.99 -15.11
N GLU A 98 5.10 -2.14 -15.42
CA GLU A 98 3.68 -2.42 -15.13
C GLU A 98 3.42 -2.47 -13.62
N GLU A 99 4.22 -3.22 -12.84
CA GLU A 99 4.09 -3.32 -11.38
C GLU A 99 4.33 -1.96 -10.68
N ASN A 100 5.30 -1.18 -11.17
CA ASN A 100 5.56 0.15 -10.65
C ASN A 100 4.38 1.09 -10.89
N GLN A 101 3.80 1.06 -12.09
CA GLN A 101 2.62 1.85 -12.42
C GLN A 101 1.44 1.51 -11.49
N GLU A 102 1.13 0.23 -11.32
CA GLU A 102 0.03 -0.21 -10.44
C GLU A 102 0.23 0.21 -8.98
N SER A 103 1.46 0.06 -8.47
CA SER A 103 1.81 0.48 -7.12
C SER A 103 1.67 2.00 -6.93
N THR A 104 2.08 2.76 -7.94
CA THR A 104 2.04 4.24 -7.93
C THR A 104 0.59 4.74 -8.01
N GLU A 105 -0.23 4.23 -8.94
CA GLU A 105 -1.66 4.56 -9.08
C GLU A 105 -2.39 4.42 -7.74
N SER A 106 -2.11 3.33 -7.02
CA SER A 106 -2.73 3.07 -5.72
C SER A 106 -2.42 4.15 -4.67
N LEU A 107 -1.22 4.72 -4.67
CA LEU A 107 -0.77 5.72 -3.70
C LEU A 107 -1.05 7.16 -4.16
N GLU A 108 -1.11 7.41 -5.45
CA GLU A 108 -1.48 8.72 -6.01
C GLU A 108 -2.97 9.03 -5.89
N GLY A 109 -3.79 8.01 -5.62
CA GLY A 109 -5.20 8.17 -5.28
C GLY A 109 -6.15 8.12 -6.46
N SER A 110 -5.70 7.75 -7.67
CA SER A 110 -6.58 7.48 -8.82
C SER A 110 -5.89 6.59 -9.86
N PHE A 111 -6.69 5.90 -10.65
CA PHE A 111 -6.26 5.19 -11.86
C PHE A 111 -7.26 5.41 -13.00
N ALA A 112 -6.85 5.17 -14.23
CA ALA A 112 -7.75 5.27 -15.37
C ALA A 112 -8.50 3.94 -15.61
N GLY A 113 -9.84 4.01 -15.59
CA GLY A 113 -10.70 2.83 -15.72
C GLY A 113 -12.18 3.14 -15.83
N ILE A 114 -13.01 2.13 -15.65
CA ILE A 114 -14.47 2.28 -15.78
C ILE A 114 -15.18 2.75 -14.50
N GLY A 115 -14.53 2.71 -13.33
CA GLY A 115 -15.12 3.18 -12.08
C GLY A 115 -16.21 2.26 -11.51
N VAL A 116 -15.90 0.97 -11.38
CA VAL A 116 -16.73 -0.01 -10.66
C VAL A 116 -15.91 -0.78 -9.64
N GLN A 117 -16.52 -1.08 -8.51
CA GLN A 117 -16.09 -2.16 -7.64
C GLN A 117 -16.83 -3.43 -8.04
N PHE A 118 -16.11 -4.50 -8.30
CA PHE A 118 -16.70 -5.75 -8.75
C PHE A 118 -16.26 -6.93 -7.86
N ASN A 119 -17.04 -7.99 -7.94
CA ASN A 119 -16.68 -9.29 -7.39
C ASN A 119 -16.88 -10.37 -8.46
N THR A 120 -16.06 -11.42 -8.41
CA THR A 120 -16.22 -12.58 -9.30
C THR A 120 -17.05 -13.63 -8.58
N LEU A 121 -18.28 -13.81 -9.04
CA LEU A 121 -19.26 -14.74 -8.44
C LEU A 121 -19.86 -15.61 -9.52
N LEU A 122 -19.88 -16.94 -9.26
CA LEU A 122 -20.49 -17.90 -10.18
C LEU A 122 -20.02 -17.68 -11.64
N ASP A 123 -18.68 -17.52 -11.81
CA ASP A 123 -18.03 -17.39 -13.11
C ASP A 123 -18.35 -16.10 -13.88
N THR A 124 -18.86 -15.09 -13.18
CA THR A 124 -19.29 -13.81 -13.78
C THR A 124 -18.78 -12.64 -12.95
N VAL A 125 -18.36 -11.58 -13.63
CA VAL A 125 -17.99 -10.29 -12.99
C VAL A 125 -19.26 -9.53 -12.64
N VAL A 126 -19.51 -9.36 -11.34
CA VAL A 126 -20.69 -8.66 -10.84
C VAL A 126 -20.31 -7.29 -10.29
N VAL A 127 -20.97 -6.25 -10.73
CA VAL A 127 -20.83 -4.89 -10.21
C VAL A 127 -21.41 -4.83 -8.79
N VAL A 128 -20.56 -4.63 -7.80
CA VAL A 128 -20.96 -4.44 -6.40
C VAL A 128 -21.33 -2.98 -6.17
N ARG A 129 -20.47 -2.07 -6.65
CA ARG A 129 -20.64 -0.62 -6.50
C ARG A 129 -20.20 0.09 -7.76
N VAL A 130 -20.86 1.19 -8.07
CA VAL A 130 -20.48 2.15 -9.12
C VAL A 130 -19.95 3.39 -8.43
N VAL A 131 -18.80 3.89 -8.88
CA VAL A 131 -18.18 5.11 -8.33
C VAL A 131 -19.05 6.30 -8.71
N GLU A 132 -19.49 7.07 -7.71
CA GLU A 132 -20.31 8.27 -7.88
C GLU A 132 -19.58 9.32 -8.75
N GLY A 133 -20.29 9.91 -9.70
CA GLY A 133 -19.70 10.81 -10.69
C GLY A 133 -18.75 10.15 -11.69
N GLY A 134 -18.55 8.83 -11.57
CA GLY A 134 -17.57 8.08 -12.35
C GLY A 134 -18.04 7.69 -13.77
N PRO A 135 -17.12 7.13 -14.57
CA PRO A 135 -17.40 6.72 -15.96
C PRO A 135 -18.57 5.75 -16.09
N SER A 136 -18.64 4.73 -15.24
CA SER A 136 -19.70 3.70 -15.28
C SER A 136 -21.06 4.24 -14.88
N GLU A 137 -21.13 5.17 -13.93
CA GLU A 137 -22.40 5.81 -13.56
C GLU A 137 -22.96 6.61 -14.74
N ARG A 138 -22.11 7.41 -15.39
CA ARG A 138 -22.50 8.16 -16.62
C ARG A 138 -22.97 7.25 -17.75
N ALA A 139 -22.39 6.02 -17.84
CA ALA A 139 -22.80 5.01 -18.81
C ALA A 139 -24.05 4.21 -18.37
N GLY A 140 -24.61 4.50 -17.18
CA GLY A 140 -25.84 3.88 -16.67
C GLY A 140 -25.67 2.48 -16.10
N LEU A 141 -24.44 2.08 -15.69
CA LEU A 141 -24.23 0.85 -14.93
C LEU A 141 -24.83 0.99 -13.53
N LYS A 142 -25.21 -0.15 -12.95
CA LYS A 142 -25.84 -0.21 -11.62
C LYS A 142 -25.27 -1.37 -10.80
N PRO A 143 -25.26 -1.28 -9.48
CA PRO A 143 -25.00 -2.44 -8.61
C PRO A 143 -25.93 -3.60 -8.97
N GLY A 144 -25.36 -4.82 -9.04
CA GLY A 144 -26.05 -6.02 -9.50
C GLY A 144 -25.93 -6.34 -10.99
N ASP A 145 -25.39 -5.43 -11.81
CA ASP A 145 -25.07 -5.71 -13.20
C ASP A 145 -24.00 -6.79 -13.31
N ARG A 146 -24.13 -7.67 -14.29
CA ARG A 146 -23.12 -8.69 -14.60
C ARG A 146 -22.43 -8.33 -15.90
N ILE A 147 -21.11 -8.12 -15.84
CA ILE A 147 -20.30 -7.80 -17.00
C ILE A 147 -19.90 -9.13 -17.66
N LEU A 148 -20.47 -9.41 -18.81
CA LEU A 148 -20.22 -10.65 -19.56
C LEU A 148 -19.00 -10.52 -20.47
N ARG A 149 -18.77 -9.35 -21.06
CA ARG A 149 -17.66 -9.06 -21.98
C ARG A 149 -17.20 -7.61 -21.86
N ALA A 150 -15.90 -7.42 -22.06
CA ALA A 150 -15.27 -6.13 -22.28
C ALA A 150 -14.55 -6.20 -23.64
N ASP A 151 -15.02 -5.41 -24.62
CA ASP A 151 -14.62 -5.49 -26.03
C ASP A 151 -14.70 -6.94 -26.57
N THR A 152 -13.57 -7.53 -26.95
CA THR A 152 -13.47 -8.90 -27.41
C THR A 152 -13.25 -9.92 -26.29
N THR A 153 -12.90 -9.45 -25.06
CA THR A 153 -12.57 -10.30 -23.93
C THR A 153 -13.83 -10.84 -23.28
N ASN A 154 -13.97 -12.18 -23.23
CA ASN A 154 -15.05 -12.82 -22.49
C ASN A 154 -14.67 -12.90 -21.01
N LEU A 155 -15.52 -12.33 -20.14
CA LEU A 155 -15.35 -12.27 -18.68
C LEU A 155 -16.15 -13.36 -17.93
N VAL A 156 -16.84 -14.23 -18.65
CA VAL A 156 -17.58 -15.38 -18.09
C VAL A 156 -16.74 -16.64 -18.33
N ARG A 157 -15.92 -17.00 -17.35
CA ARG A 157 -15.09 -18.22 -17.39
C ARG A 157 -14.73 -18.66 -15.98
N ASP A 158 -14.69 -19.98 -15.74
CA ASP A 158 -14.25 -20.57 -14.46
C ASP A 158 -12.78 -20.25 -14.09
N SER A 159 -11.99 -19.76 -15.06
CA SER A 159 -10.53 -19.59 -14.93
C SER A 159 -10.03 -18.18 -15.23
N ILE A 160 -10.90 -17.16 -15.32
CA ILE A 160 -10.42 -15.80 -15.51
C ILE A 160 -9.87 -15.22 -14.20
N SER A 161 -8.62 -14.75 -14.20
CA SER A 161 -8.03 -14.12 -13.04
C SER A 161 -8.57 -12.69 -12.81
N THR A 162 -8.54 -12.22 -11.56
CA THR A 162 -8.88 -10.84 -11.24
C THR A 162 -8.02 -9.85 -12.01
N GLU A 163 -6.75 -10.16 -12.21
CA GLU A 163 -5.80 -9.38 -12.99
C GLU A 163 -6.26 -9.23 -14.46
N GLN A 164 -6.66 -10.33 -15.11
CA GLN A 164 -7.20 -10.30 -16.47
C GLN A 164 -8.47 -9.46 -16.58
N ILE A 165 -9.35 -9.53 -15.57
CA ILE A 165 -10.55 -8.68 -15.49
C ILE A 165 -10.13 -7.21 -15.36
N MET A 166 -9.21 -6.91 -14.45
CA MET A 166 -8.71 -5.55 -14.25
C MET A 166 -8.09 -5.00 -15.53
N LYS A 167 -7.26 -5.77 -16.22
CA LYS A 167 -6.63 -5.39 -17.50
C LYS A 167 -7.66 -5.11 -18.62
N ALA A 168 -8.77 -5.82 -18.64
CA ALA A 168 -9.86 -5.59 -19.61
C ALA A 168 -10.68 -4.30 -19.29
N LEU A 169 -10.83 -3.97 -18.00
CA LEU A 169 -11.65 -2.84 -17.55
C LEU A 169 -10.85 -1.54 -17.38
N LYS A 170 -9.56 -1.60 -16.99
CA LYS A 170 -8.62 -0.47 -17.00
C LYS A 170 -8.20 -0.14 -18.43
N GLY A 171 -7.57 1.01 -18.61
CA GLY A 171 -6.96 1.45 -19.88
C GLY A 171 -6.75 2.95 -19.90
N PRO A 172 -6.13 3.50 -20.95
CA PRO A 172 -5.85 4.93 -21.05
C PRO A 172 -7.09 5.79 -20.81
N GLU A 173 -6.90 6.94 -20.16
CA GLU A 173 -7.95 7.93 -20.00
C GLU A 173 -8.54 8.32 -21.36
N ASP A 174 -9.83 8.62 -21.41
CA ASP A 174 -10.62 8.91 -22.59
C ASP A 174 -10.76 7.76 -23.62
N SER A 175 -10.12 6.60 -23.39
CA SER A 175 -10.38 5.43 -24.24
C SER A 175 -11.77 4.84 -23.95
N VAL A 176 -12.37 4.22 -24.97
CA VAL A 176 -13.71 3.64 -24.87
C VAL A 176 -13.63 2.13 -24.77
N VAL A 177 -14.34 1.55 -23.80
CA VAL A 177 -14.58 0.10 -23.71
C VAL A 177 -16.05 -0.21 -23.92
N LYS A 178 -16.32 -1.20 -24.75
CA LYS A 178 -17.67 -1.71 -25.02
C LYS A 178 -17.99 -2.88 -24.11
N LEU A 179 -18.96 -2.71 -23.22
CA LEU A 179 -19.35 -3.74 -22.25
C LEU A 179 -20.64 -4.43 -22.69
N THR A 180 -20.67 -5.76 -22.56
CA THR A 180 -21.92 -6.54 -22.64
C THR A 180 -22.38 -6.83 -21.22
N ILE A 181 -23.57 -6.37 -20.86
CA ILE A 181 -24.13 -6.39 -19.51
C ILE A 181 -25.37 -7.28 -19.48
N LEU A 182 -25.50 -8.08 -18.42
CA LEU A 182 -26.73 -8.79 -18.06
C LEU A 182 -27.35 -8.12 -16.83
N ARG A 183 -28.57 -7.59 -16.97
CA ARG A 183 -29.37 -6.96 -15.90
C ARG A 183 -30.80 -7.50 -15.93
N GLY A 184 -31.28 -8.06 -14.84
CA GLY A 184 -32.66 -8.56 -14.74
C GLY A 184 -33.02 -9.58 -15.82
N GLY A 185 -32.10 -10.47 -16.21
CA GLY A 185 -32.30 -11.48 -17.25
C GLY A 185 -32.20 -10.95 -18.68
N LYS A 186 -31.98 -9.65 -18.89
CA LYS A 186 -31.82 -9.03 -20.23
C LYS A 186 -30.37 -8.65 -20.48
N THR A 187 -29.89 -8.99 -21.66
CA THR A 187 -28.54 -8.60 -22.12
C THR A 187 -28.62 -7.37 -23.00
N PHE A 188 -27.73 -6.42 -22.74
CA PHE A 188 -27.57 -5.20 -23.55
C PHE A 188 -26.09 -4.81 -23.64
N THR A 189 -25.77 -3.88 -24.51
CA THR A 189 -24.41 -3.37 -24.67
C THR A 189 -24.40 -1.88 -24.35
N THR A 190 -23.37 -1.45 -23.63
CA THR A 190 -23.09 -0.04 -23.35
C THR A 190 -21.61 0.28 -23.60
N SER A 191 -21.31 1.52 -23.93
CA SER A 191 -19.93 2.00 -24.07
C SER A 191 -19.58 2.87 -22.87
N VAL A 192 -18.43 2.61 -22.26
CA VAL A 192 -17.91 3.40 -21.15
C VAL A 192 -16.65 4.12 -21.61
N VAL A 193 -16.62 5.43 -21.50
CA VAL A 193 -15.40 6.23 -21.66
C VAL A 193 -14.61 6.12 -20.37
N ARG A 194 -13.42 5.54 -20.40
CA ARG A 194 -12.56 5.42 -19.21
C ARG A 194 -12.15 6.81 -18.72
N GLY A 195 -12.01 6.96 -17.44
CA GLY A 195 -11.57 8.20 -16.82
C GLY A 195 -10.96 7.95 -15.45
N ALA A 196 -10.56 9.02 -14.77
CA ALA A 196 -10.00 8.94 -13.43
C ALA A 196 -11.00 8.30 -12.46
N VAL A 197 -10.57 7.23 -11.81
CA VAL A 197 -11.32 6.51 -10.79
C VAL A 197 -10.61 6.74 -9.46
N PRO A 198 -11.22 7.43 -8.47
CA PRO A 198 -10.60 7.68 -7.19
C PRO A 198 -10.36 6.38 -6.41
N VAL A 199 -9.22 6.32 -5.73
CA VAL A 199 -8.84 5.23 -4.82
C VAL A 199 -8.73 5.80 -3.42
N PRO A 200 -9.80 5.81 -2.64
CA PRO A 200 -9.81 6.44 -1.33
C PRO A 200 -8.82 5.79 -0.37
N THR A 201 -8.27 6.60 0.51
CA THR A 201 -7.34 6.19 1.56
C THR A 201 -8.03 6.06 2.92
N ILE A 202 -9.24 6.61 3.03
CA ILE A 202 -10.14 6.45 4.17
C ILE A 202 -11.25 5.49 3.77
N ASP A 203 -11.34 4.37 4.50
CA ASP A 203 -12.41 3.39 4.29
C ASP A 203 -13.72 3.81 4.95
N ALA A 204 -13.64 4.45 6.12
CA ALA A 204 -14.83 4.85 6.87
C ALA A 204 -14.57 6.09 7.73
N SER A 205 -15.58 6.94 7.82
CA SER A 205 -15.64 8.05 8.76
C SER A 205 -17.07 8.24 9.24
N TYR A 206 -17.30 8.18 10.56
CA TYR A 206 -18.64 8.34 11.15
C TYR A 206 -18.58 8.59 12.66
N MET A 207 -19.63 9.14 13.20
CA MET A 207 -19.79 9.26 14.65
C MET A 207 -20.07 7.90 15.27
N ILE A 208 -19.05 7.29 15.92
CA ILE A 208 -19.16 5.96 16.54
C ILE A 208 -19.89 6.01 17.91
N ARG A 209 -19.83 7.17 18.57
CA ARG A 209 -20.57 7.56 19.77
C ARG A 209 -20.90 9.06 19.65
N PRO A 210 -21.84 9.61 20.41
CA PRO A 210 -22.03 11.05 20.48
C PRO A 210 -20.69 11.77 20.71
N HIS A 211 -20.37 12.74 19.87
CA HIS A 211 -19.15 13.56 19.91
C HIS A 211 -17.81 12.81 19.69
N VAL A 212 -17.83 11.53 19.26
CA VAL A 212 -16.64 10.74 18.96
C VAL A 212 -16.61 10.37 17.49
N LEU A 213 -15.70 11.00 16.74
CA LEU A 213 -15.46 10.68 15.32
C LEU A 213 -14.51 9.49 15.22
N TYR A 214 -14.95 8.44 14.53
CA TYR A 214 -14.12 7.31 14.10
C TYR A 214 -13.69 7.53 12.65
N VAL A 215 -12.37 7.33 12.39
CA VAL A 215 -11.80 7.40 11.03
C VAL A 215 -10.88 6.21 10.82
N ARG A 216 -11.15 5.42 9.78
CA ARG A 216 -10.32 4.26 9.40
C ARG A 216 -9.54 4.54 8.13
N PHE A 217 -8.23 4.42 8.23
CA PHE A 217 -7.30 4.56 7.10
C PHE A 217 -6.85 3.19 6.60
N ASN A 218 -6.99 2.93 5.31
CA ASN A 218 -6.51 1.69 4.70
C ASN A 218 -5.07 1.80 4.17
N LYS A 219 -4.62 3.02 3.85
CA LYS A 219 -3.26 3.32 3.37
C LYS A 219 -2.96 4.81 3.54
N TRP A 220 -1.70 5.19 3.23
CA TRP A 220 -1.24 6.57 3.22
C TRP A 220 -0.93 7.01 1.79
N GLY A 221 -1.89 7.63 1.13
CA GLY A 221 -1.75 8.21 -0.22
C GLY A 221 -1.60 9.73 -0.19
N THR A 222 -1.36 10.32 -1.36
CA THR A 222 -1.23 11.77 -1.50
C THR A 222 -2.48 12.52 -1.03
N GLN A 223 -3.66 11.93 -1.19
CA GLN A 223 -4.95 12.53 -0.84
C GLN A 223 -5.34 12.35 0.64
N THR A 224 -4.64 11.49 1.40
CA THR A 224 -5.03 11.16 2.79
C THR A 224 -5.25 12.39 3.69
N PRO A 225 -4.38 13.43 3.69
CA PRO A 225 -4.61 14.61 4.53
C PRO A 225 -5.86 15.39 4.13
N LEU A 226 -6.15 15.46 2.83
CA LEU A 226 -7.34 16.15 2.31
C LEU A 226 -8.61 15.36 2.64
N GLU A 227 -8.61 14.06 2.39
CA GLU A 227 -9.74 13.16 2.73
C GLU A 227 -10.07 13.22 4.23
N PHE A 228 -9.05 13.25 5.09
CA PHE A 228 -9.28 13.42 6.52
C PHE A 228 -9.90 14.78 6.87
N GLN A 229 -9.44 15.86 6.24
CA GLN A 229 -10.04 17.18 6.46
C GLN A 229 -11.49 17.24 6.02
N GLN A 230 -11.83 16.58 4.90
CA GLN A 230 -13.20 16.46 4.40
C GLN A 230 -14.06 15.65 5.37
N ALA A 231 -13.58 14.46 5.77
CA ALA A 231 -14.26 13.61 6.75
C ALA A 231 -14.53 14.34 8.09
N TYR A 232 -13.55 15.09 8.58
CA TYR A 232 -13.73 15.90 9.79
C TYR A 232 -14.75 17.04 9.58
N ALA A 233 -14.71 17.70 8.42
CA ALA A 233 -15.63 18.81 8.11
C ALA A 233 -17.09 18.34 7.95
N GLU A 234 -17.30 17.16 7.35
CA GLU A 234 -18.63 16.54 7.19
C GLU A 234 -19.32 16.30 8.54
N HIS A 235 -18.55 15.93 9.57
CA HIS A 235 -19.05 15.66 10.91
C HIS A 235 -18.94 16.86 11.88
N ALA A 236 -18.42 18.01 11.42
CA ALA A 236 -18.21 19.19 12.30
C ALA A 236 -19.50 19.68 12.96
N SER A 237 -20.64 19.64 12.25
CA SER A 237 -21.94 20.03 12.74
C SER A 237 -22.52 19.08 13.82
N GLU A 238 -22.00 17.86 13.91
CA GLU A 238 -22.36 16.88 14.93
C GLU A 238 -21.57 17.08 16.25
N GLY A 239 -20.71 18.11 16.30
CA GLY A 239 -19.98 18.49 17.51
C GLY A 239 -18.89 17.50 17.89
N VAL A 240 -17.89 17.29 17.00
CA VAL A 240 -16.75 16.40 17.26
C VAL A 240 -15.90 16.94 18.41
N GLU A 241 -15.82 16.20 19.50
CA GLU A 241 -14.98 16.50 20.68
C GLU A 241 -13.82 15.53 20.86
N ARG A 242 -13.88 14.35 20.26
CA ARG A 242 -12.90 13.26 20.38
C ARG A 242 -12.71 12.55 19.06
N ILE A 243 -11.52 12.01 18.84
CA ILE A 243 -11.19 11.30 17.60
C ILE A 243 -10.60 9.93 17.93
N LEU A 244 -11.11 8.89 17.26
CA LEU A 244 -10.57 7.54 17.24
C LEU A 244 -10.05 7.24 15.83
N ILE A 245 -8.73 7.16 15.66
CA ILE A 245 -8.07 6.78 14.42
C ILE A 245 -7.83 5.29 14.43
N ASP A 246 -8.23 4.59 13.36
CA ASP A 246 -7.99 3.16 13.15
C ASP A 246 -6.99 2.95 12.02
N LEU A 247 -5.79 2.46 12.38
CA LEU A 247 -4.69 2.11 11.49
C LEU A 247 -4.47 0.59 11.42
N ARG A 248 -5.38 -0.21 11.95
CA ARG A 248 -5.28 -1.67 11.88
C ARG A 248 -5.28 -2.13 10.43
N ASP A 249 -4.37 -3.05 10.08
CA ASP A 249 -4.15 -3.59 8.72
C ASP A 249 -3.73 -2.55 7.68
N ASN A 250 -3.28 -1.36 8.11
CA ASN A 250 -2.74 -0.32 7.23
C ASN A 250 -1.23 -0.52 7.07
N GLY A 251 -0.80 -1.09 5.95
CA GLY A 251 0.60 -1.40 5.63
C GLY A 251 1.51 -0.19 5.37
N GLY A 252 0.98 1.03 5.43
CA GLY A 252 1.73 2.26 5.20
C GLY A 252 1.42 2.95 3.87
N GLY A 253 2.40 3.61 3.30
CA GLY A 253 2.36 4.42 2.08
C GLY A 253 3.32 5.60 2.17
N TYR A 254 2.93 6.76 1.67
CA TYR A 254 3.79 7.94 1.66
C TYR A 254 4.03 8.52 3.07
N LEU A 255 5.31 8.71 3.40
CA LEU A 255 5.76 9.37 4.64
C LEU A 255 5.17 10.76 4.76
N GLN A 256 5.16 11.51 3.66
CA GLN A 256 4.63 12.88 3.60
C GLN A 256 3.16 12.95 4.01
N ALA A 257 2.35 11.95 3.63
CA ALA A 257 0.95 11.89 4.01
C ALA A 257 0.77 11.71 5.52
N ALA A 258 1.54 10.79 6.12
CA ALA A 258 1.49 10.55 7.57
C ALA A 258 1.99 11.75 8.39
N THR A 259 3.07 12.41 7.95
CA THR A 259 3.61 13.59 8.62
C THR A 259 2.69 14.82 8.47
N ALA A 260 2.07 14.99 7.30
CA ALA A 260 1.08 16.05 7.08
C ALA A 260 -0.15 15.87 7.99
N LEU A 261 -0.67 14.64 8.10
CA LEU A 261 -1.77 14.37 9.03
C LEU A 261 -1.34 14.55 10.49
N ALA A 262 -0.15 14.07 10.87
CA ALA A 262 0.36 14.23 12.25
C ALA A 262 0.44 15.71 12.66
N THR A 263 0.74 16.60 11.73
CA THR A 263 0.76 18.07 11.96
C THR A 263 -0.57 18.61 12.47
N GLU A 264 -1.72 18.01 12.11
CA GLU A 264 -3.02 18.47 12.62
C GLU A 264 -3.18 18.28 14.13
N PHE A 265 -2.41 17.38 14.72
CA PHE A 265 -2.51 17.00 16.13
C PHE A 265 -1.35 17.50 17.01
N LEU A 266 -0.32 18.14 16.44
CA LEU A 266 0.93 18.47 17.12
C LEU A 266 1.20 19.98 17.11
N SER A 267 2.16 20.41 17.93
CA SER A 267 2.57 21.80 18.00
C SER A 267 3.69 22.10 17.00
N LYS A 268 3.79 23.36 16.57
CA LYS A 268 4.87 23.82 15.71
C LYS A 268 6.24 23.45 16.30
N GLY A 269 7.11 22.88 15.46
CA GLY A 269 8.47 22.49 15.85
C GLY A 269 8.59 21.09 16.45
N ASP A 270 7.48 20.41 16.80
CA ASP A 270 7.53 19.01 17.25
C ASP A 270 8.17 18.15 16.18
N LEU A 271 9.19 17.38 16.57
CA LEU A 271 9.82 16.37 15.71
C LEU A 271 8.85 15.20 15.53
N LEU A 272 8.53 14.86 14.27
CA LEU A 272 7.62 13.77 13.93
C LEU A 272 8.39 12.47 13.73
N VAL A 273 9.46 12.56 12.97
CA VAL A 273 10.34 11.44 12.58
C VAL A 273 11.63 12.02 12.03
N TYR A 274 12.73 11.28 12.10
CA TYR A 274 13.91 11.61 11.31
C TYR A 274 14.45 10.37 10.59
N ASN A 275 15.04 10.61 9.41
CA ASN A 275 15.69 9.60 8.59
C ASN A 275 17.20 9.69 8.78
N LYS A 276 17.90 8.53 8.74
CA LYS A 276 19.36 8.47 8.73
C LYS A 276 19.83 7.16 8.11
N GLY A 277 20.82 7.24 7.22
CA GLY A 277 21.48 6.09 6.58
C GLY A 277 23.00 6.26 6.51
N ALA A 278 23.70 5.24 6.03
CA ALA A 278 25.15 5.30 5.85
C ALA A 278 25.56 6.36 4.81
N HIS A 279 24.79 6.47 3.74
CA HIS A 279 24.98 7.43 2.63
C HIS A 279 23.83 8.44 2.54
N TYR A 280 22.95 8.46 3.52
CA TYR A 280 21.82 9.37 3.61
C TYR A 280 21.95 10.19 4.89
N PRO A 281 22.20 11.52 4.79
CA PRO A 281 22.37 12.38 5.95
C PRO A 281 21.07 12.40 6.78
N ARG A 282 21.19 12.77 8.05
CA ARG A 282 20.02 12.93 8.90
C ARG A 282 19.12 14.04 8.35
N GLU A 283 17.84 13.70 8.18
CA GLU A 283 16.77 14.59 7.76
C GLU A 283 15.65 14.57 8.80
N ASP A 284 15.37 15.71 9.40
CA ASP A 284 14.34 15.87 10.43
C ASP A 284 13.02 16.34 9.79
N PHE A 285 11.93 15.64 10.06
CA PHE A 285 10.57 16.05 9.70
C PHE A 285 9.89 16.61 10.95
N LYS A 286 9.59 17.92 10.93
CA LYS A 286 8.99 18.64 12.05
C LYS A 286 7.65 19.23 11.67
N SER A 287 6.76 19.38 12.63
CA SER A 287 5.50 20.09 12.39
C SER A 287 5.78 21.55 12.02
N PRO A 288 5.34 22.01 10.84
CA PRO A 288 5.62 23.38 10.36
C PRO A 288 4.74 24.44 11.06
N ARG A 289 3.63 24.03 11.67
CA ARG A 289 2.64 24.90 12.31
C ARG A 289 1.98 24.20 13.50
N ASP A 290 1.23 24.95 14.28
CA ASP A 290 0.32 24.39 15.27
C ASP A 290 -0.86 23.68 14.59
N GLY A 291 -1.12 22.46 15.01
CA GLY A 291 -2.24 21.67 14.53
C GLY A 291 -3.59 22.18 15.06
N ARG A 292 -4.61 22.13 14.22
CA ARG A 292 -5.96 22.58 14.60
C ARG A 292 -6.62 21.67 15.63
N LEU A 293 -6.25 20.39 15.64
CA LEU A 293 -6.85 19.34 16.46
C LEU A 293 -5.97 18.95 17.67
N ARG A 294 -4.93 19.74 17.99
CA ARG A 294 -3.96 19.41 19.04
C ARG A 294 -4.56 19.30 20.45
N GLN A 295 -5.72 19.88 20.67
CA GLN A 295 -6.40 19.84 21.97
C GLN A 295 -7.44 18.73 22.09
N LEU A 296 -7.90 18.15 20.96
CA LEU A 296 -8.91 17.10 21.00
C LEU A 296 -8.31 15.80 21.52
N PRO A 297 -9.01 15.08 22.42
CA PRO A 297 -8.68 13.71 22.78
C PRO A 297 -8.52 12.83 21.54
N LEU A 298 -7.41 12.07 21.48
CA LEU A 298 -7.05 11.19 20.40
C LEU A 298 -6.58 9.83 20.92
N ILE A 299 -7.13 8.77 20.37
CA ILE A 299 -6.62 7.41 20.49
C ILE A 299 -6.36 6.85 19.11
N VAL A 300 -5.33 6.01 18.98
CA VAL A 300 -4.93 5.34 17.73
C VAL A 300 -4.98 3.84 17.93
N LEU A 301 -5.81 3.16 17.13
CA LEU A 301 -5.84 1.70 17.04
C LEU A 301 -4.78 1.18 16.09
N VAL A 302 -4.04 0.16 16.52
CA VAL A 302 -3.00 -0.49 15.71
C VAL A 302 -3.04 -2.01 15.91
N ASN A 303 -2.50 -2.74 14.93
CA ASN A 303 -2.30 -4.17 15.05
C ASN A 303 -1.01 -4.62 14.30
N GLU A 304 -0.78 -5.91 14.23
CA GLU A 304 0.36 -6.53 13.54
C GLU A 304 0.46 -6.21 12.04
N GLY A 305 -0.64 -5.77 11.42
CA GLY A 305 -0.70 -5.30 10.03
C GLY A 305 -0.41 -3.80 9.87
N SER A 306 -0.32 -3.04 10.97
CA SER A 306 0.05 -1.63 10.94
C SER A 306 1.55 -1.49 10.70
N ALA A 307 1.96 -0.87 9.57
CA ALA A 307 3.37 -0.85 9.17
C ALA A 307 3.80 0.51 8.60
N SER A 308 5.14 0.76 8.58
CA SER A 308 5.76 1.88 7.86
C SER A 308 5.17 3.25 8.28
N SER A 309 4.53 4.00 7.37
CA SER A 309 3.93 5.33 7.65
C SER A 309 2.88 5.30 8.76
N SER A 310 2.18 4.18 8.96
CA SER A 310 1.29 3.97 10.11
C SER A 310 2.07 3.94 11.42
N GLU A 311 3.26 3.34 11.42
CA GLU A 311 4.14 3.29 12.57
C GLU A 311 4.83 4.64 12.84
N ILE A 312 5.09 5.42 11.78
CA ILE A 312 5.58 6.81 11.90
C ILE A 312 4.53 7.65 12.61
N PHE A 313 3.28 7.59 12.18
CA PHE A 313 2.18 8.31 12.81
C PHE A 313 1.98 7.87 14.27
N ALA A 314 1.81 6.57 14.52
CA ALA A 314 1.59 6.02 15.85
C ALA A 314 2.79 6.31 16.79
N GLY A 315 4.03 6.14 16.30
CA GLY A 315 5.25 6.40 17.04
C GLY A 315 5.42 7.89 17.41
N ALA A 316 5.09 8.80 16.51
CA ALA A 316 5.09 10.24 16.80
C ALA A 316 4.05 10.58 17.87
N MET A 317 2.82 10.06 17.75
CA MET A 317 1.76 10.27 18.74
C MET A 317 2.15 9.72 20.11
N GLN A 318 2.75 8.54 20.18
CA GLN A 318 3.17 7.89 21.41
C GLN A 318 4.35 8.61 22.07
N ASP A 319 5.42 8.89 21.32
CA ASP A 319 6.66 9.46 21.86
C ASP A 319 6.50 10.93 22.32
N LEU A 320 5.58 11.66 21.68
CA LEU A 320 5.22 13.02 22.07
C LEU A 320 4.11 13.07 23.13
N ASP A 321 3.67 11.91 23.63
CA ASP A 321 2.57 11.81 24.60
C ASP A 321 1.28 12.51 24.13
N ARG A 322 1.05 12.50 22.81
CA ARG A 322 -0.11 13.16 22.20
C ARG A 322 -1.35 12.26 22.20
N ALA A 323 -1.16 10.97 22.05
CA ALA A 323 -2.24 9.98 22.06
C ALA A 323 -1.78 8.70 22.75
N LEU A 324 -2.76 7.91 23.21
CA LEU A 324 -2.55 6.52 23.59
C LEU A 324 -2.71 5.62 22.36
N ILE A 325 -1.83 4.64 22.27
CA ILE A 325 -1.87 3.59 21.24
C ILE A 325 -2.54 2.36 21.85
N VAL A 326 -3.58 1.86 21.20
CA VAL A 326 -4.40 0.73 21.68
C VAL A 326 -4.38 -0.40 20.65
N GLY A 327 -4.30 -1.64 21.11
CA GLY A 327 -4.34 -2.82 20.25
C GLY A 327 -3.16 -3.76 20.47
N ARG A 328 -2.49 -4.19 19.40
CA ARG A 328 -1.33 -5.08 19.42
C ARG A 328 -0.10 -4.43 18.80
N ARG A 329 1.06 -5.02 19.08
CA ARG A 329 2.34 -4.54 18.56
C ARG A 329 2.33 -4.52 17.03
N THR A 330 2.80 -3.43 16.44
CA THR A 330 2.83 -3.20 15.00
C THR A 330 3.86 -4.09 14.28
N PHE A 331 3.95 -3.98 12.96
CA PHE A 331 4.78 -4.85 12.11
C PHE A 331 6.28 -4.70 12.35
N GLY A 332 6.78 -3.48 12.50
CA GLY A 332 8.20 -3.19 12.67
C GLY A 332 8.94 -2.92 11.35
N LYS A 333 8.37 -2.13 10.45
CA LYS A 333 9.04 -1.64 9.23
C LYS A 333 9.51 -0.21 9.41
N GLY A 334 10.80 -0.05 9.73
CA GLY A 334 11.47 1.22 9.97
C GLY A 334 12.48 1.60 8.88
N LEU A 335 12.23 1.25 7.63
CA LEU A 335 13.11 1.46 6.48
C LEU A 335 12.53 2.52 5.53
N VAL A 336 13.42 3.37 5.02
CA VAL A 336 13.10 4.37 3.98
C VAL A 336 13.57 3.83 2.64
N GLN A 337 12.67 3.79 1.68
CA GLN A 337 12.94 3.33 0.33
C GLN A 337 12.82 4.50 -0.65
N LEU A 338 13.76 4.59 -1.59
CA LEU A 338 13.67 5.50 -2.74
C LEU A 338 13.55 4.71 -4.03
N PRO A 339 12.69 5.15 -4.96
CA PRO A 339 12.59 4.58 -6.29
C PRO A 339 13.71 5.13 -7.17
N PHE A 340 14.40 4.25 -7.88
CA PHE A 340 15.36 4.58 -8.92
C PHE A 340 14.86 3.99 -10.23
N GLU A 341 14.37 4.86 -11.12
CA GLU A 341 13.87 4.47 -12.43
C GLU A 341 15.02 4.09 -13.36
N LEU A 342 14.86 2.96 -14.05
CA LEU A 342 15.77 2.47 -15.07
C LEU A 342 15.31 2.93 -16.48
N LYS A 343 16.12 2.69 -17.49
CA LYS A 343 15.87 3.20 -18.86
C LYS A 343 14.63 2.61 -19.54
N ASP A 344 14.20 1.46 -19.11
CA ASP A 344 13.02 0.71 -19.58
C ASP A 344 11.78 0.99 -18.74
N HIS A 345 11.83 2.03 -17.87
CA HIS A 345 10.77 2.40 -16.93
C HIS A 345 10.52 1.39 -15.80
N SER A 346 11.30 0.34 -15.69
CA SER A 346 11.33 -0.47 -14.48
C SER A 346 11.97 0.30 -13.32
N VAL A 347 11.73 -0.13 -12.08
CA VAL A 347 12.16 0.62 -10.89
C VAL A 347 12.84 -0.29 -9.88
N VAL A 348 13.97 0.16 -9.38
CA VAL A 348 14.58 -0.40 -8.19
C VAL A 348 14.16 0.45 -6.98
N ARG A 349 13.32 -0.08 -6.11
CA ARG A 349 13.05 0.53 -4.80
C ARG A 349 14.12 0.06 -3.83
N LEU A 350 15.07 0.93 -3.52
CA LEU A 350 16.22 0.60 -2.69
C LEU A 350 16.06 1.22 -1.29
N THR A 351 16.35 0.44 -0.26
CA THR A 351 16.45 0.93 1.11
C THR A 351 17.69 1.81 1.26
N VAL A 352 17.48 3.08 1.57
CA VAL A 352 18.56 4.09 1.66
C VAL A 352 18.82 4.57 3.08
N ALA A 353 17.82 4.47 3.96
CA ALA A 353 17.90 4.94 5.34
C ALA A 353 17.00 4.12 6.28
N ARG A 354 17.21 4.31 7.58
CA ARG A 354 16.23 3.96 8.62
C ARG A 354 15.54 5.21 9.11
N TYR A 355 14.29 5.08 9.54
CA TYR A 355 13.64 6.16 10.27
C TYR A 355 13.61 5.88 11.77
N TYR A 356 13.55 6.95 12.51
CA TYR A 356 13.59 6.99 13.96
C TYR A 356 12.46 7.88 14.47
N THR A 357 11.80 7.44 15.51
CA THR A 357 10.73 8.20 16.16
C THR A 357 11.28 9.37 16.95
N PRO A 358 10.46 10.29 17.47
CA PRO A 358 10.92 11.45 18.26
C PRO A 358 11.82 11.10 19.45
N SER A 359 11.60 9.96 20.10
CA SER A 359 12.46 9.49 21.20
C SER A 359 13.84 8.99 20.76
N GLY A 360 14.06 8.85 19.45
CA GLY A 360 15.31 8.36 18.87
C GLY A 360 15.39 6.85 18.67
N ARG A 361 14.33 6.09 18.99
CA ARG A 361 14.29 4.64 18.75
C ARG A 361 14.06 4.31 17.29
N SER A 362 14.76 3.30 16.79
CA SER A 362 14.40 2.63 15.54
C SER A 362 13.40 1.51 15.84
N ILE A 363 12.33 1.44 15.07
CA ILE A 363 11.30 0.42 15.23
C ILE A 363 11.52 -0.79 14.32
N GLN A 364 12.56 -0.75 13.46
CA GLN A 364 12.85 -1.81 12.50
C GLN A 364 13.10 -3.14 13.20
N LYS A 365 12.29 -4.15 12.89
CA LYS A 365 12.56 -5.53 13.32
C LYS A 365 13.78 -6.10 12.60
N SER A 366 14.52 -6.99 13.25
CA SER A 366 15.73 -7.57 12.69
C SER A 366 15.44 -8.41 11.44
N TYR A 367 16.29 -8.27 10.42
CA TYR A 367 16.35 -9.14 9.24
C TYR A 367 17.69 -9.87 9.12
N ALA A 368 18.48 -9.89 10.20
CA ALA A 368 19.81 -10.55 10.22
C ALA A 368 19.76 -12.07 10.00
N LYS A 369 18.60 -12.70 10.23
CA LYS A 369 18.38 -14.14 10.01
C LYS A 369 17.93 -14.48 8.57
N GLY A 370 17.88 -13.49 7.67
CA GLY A 370 17.48 -13.66 6.28
C GLY A 370 15.99 -13.39 6.01
N TYR A 371 15.65 -13.50 4.72
CA TYR A 371 14.30 -13.17 4.20
C TYR A 371 13.19 -14.07 4.78
N GLU A 372 13.42 -15.39 4.83
CA GLU A 372 12.43 -16.37 5.31
C GLU A 372 12.03 -16.09 6.75
N ALA A 373 13.01 -15.98 7.66
CA ALA A 373 12.74 -15.67 9.06
C ALA A 373 12.07 -14.31 9.27
N TYR A 374 12.35 -13.35 8.39
CA TYR A 374 11.66 -12.06 8.42
C TYR A 374 10.19 -12.16 8.00
N ALA A 375 9.88 -12.96 6.97
CA ALA A 375 8.54 -13.19 6.49
C ALA A 375 7.68 -13.97 7.51
N GLU A 376 8.28 -14.95 8.19
CA GLU A 376 7.63 -15.81 9.18
C GLU A 376 7.44 -15.15 10.56
N ASP A 377 8.01 -13.96 10.80
CA ASP A 377 7.93 -13.27 12.10
C ASP A 377 6.51 -13.15 12.66
N ILE A 378 5.52 -12.85 11.80
CA ILE A 378 4.12 -12.73 12.23
C ILE A 378 3.57 -14.08 12.71
N GLU A 379 3.93 -15.17 12.05
CA GLU A 379 3.54 -16.52 12.46
C GLU A 379 4.23 -16.93 13.75
N GLU A 380 5.54 -16.65 13.89
CA GLU A 380 6.27 -16.87 15.14
C GLU A 380 5.64 -16.11 16.31
N ARG A 381 5.29 -14.84 16.14
CA ARG A 381 4.62 -14.01 17.15
C ARG A 381 3.28 -14.61 17.56
N TYR A 382 2.50 -15.13 16.58
CA TYR A 382 1.26 -15.83 16.86
C TYR A 382 1.47 -17.11 17.67
N LEU A 383 2.42 -17.95 17.26
CA LEU A 383 2.74 -19.22 17.94
C LEU A 383 3.27 -19.02 19.37
N HIS A 384 4.02 -17.93 19.62
CA HIS A 384 4.48 -17.56 20.96
C HIS A 384 3.42 -16.89 21.84
N GLY A 385 2.19 -16.72 21.33
CA GLY A 385 1.06 -16.19 22.10
C GLY A 385 1.05 -14.66 22.21
N GLU A 386 1.88 -13.94 21.46
CA GLU A 386 1.95 -12.47 21.52
C GLU A 386 0.62 -11.79 21.21
N PHE A 387 -0.22 -12.41 20.38
CA PHE A 387 -1.53 -11.86 20.02
C PHE A 387 -2.58 -11.98 21.15
N TYR A 388 -2.27 -12.76 22.19
CA TYR A 388 -3.19 -13.06 23.27
C TYR A 388 -2.71 -12.57 24.63
N SER A 389 -1.41 -12.27 24.79
CA SER A 389 -0.84 -11.82 26.06
C SER A 389 0.23 -10.75 25.85
N ALA A 390 0.10 -9.66 26.60
CA ALA A 390 1.13 -8.61 26.64
C ALA A 390 2.48 -9.10 27.16
N ASP A 391 2.48 -10.09 28.06
CA ASP A 391 3.71 -10.66 28.64
C ASP A 391 4.51 -11.47 27.61
N SER A 392 3.86 -11.92 26.53
CA SER A 392 4.50 -12.63 25.42
C SER A 392 5.17 -11.72 24.40
N ILE A 393 5.07 -10.39 24.54
CA ILE A 393 5.67 -9.44 23.62
C ILE A 393 7.19 -9.50 23.71
N SER A 394 7.84 -9.99 22.66
CA SER A 394 9.29 -10.01 22.54
C SER A 394 9.87 -8.60 22.44
N ARG A 395 10.95 -8.34 23.17
CA ARG A 395 11.69 -7.07 23.16
C ARG A 395 13.12 -7.32 22.69
N PRO A 396 13.37 -7.42 21.38
CA PRO A 396 14.71 -7.72 20.87
C PRO A 396 15.72 -6.60 21.15
N ASP A 397 15.27 -5.36 21.24
CA ASP A 397 16.06 -4.21 21.72
C ASP A 397 15.58 -3.84 23.14
N THR A 398 16.46 -4.03 24.11
CA THR A 398 16.21 -3.70 25.52
C THR A 398 16.62 -2.28 25.90
N THR A 399 17.12 -1.50 24.94
CA THR A 399 17.46 -0.09 25.14
C THR A 399 16.19 0.69 25.51
N ARG A 400 16.29 1.42 26.61
CA ARG A 400 15.18 2.25 27.09
C ARG A 400 15.23 3.62 26.42
N TYR A 401 14.15 3.95 25.74
CA TYR A 401 13.87 5.29 25.23
C TYR A 401 12.76 5.89 26.06
N TYR A 402 12.61 7.21 26.01
CA TYR A 402 11.66 7.92 26.84
C TYR A 402 10.79 8.84 25.99
N THR A 403 9.49 8.78 26.24
CA THR A 403 8.55 9.74 25.68
C THR A 403 8.75 11.13 26.30
N ARG A 404 8.04 12.14 25.80
CA ARG A 404 8.09 13.51 26.33
C ARG A 404 7.81 13.59 27.84
N LEU A 405 6.87 12.79 28.37
CA LEU A 405 6.54 12.71 29.79
C LEU A 405 7.43 11.74 30.57
N GLY A 406 8.37 11.05 29.92
CA GLY A 406 9.30 10.12 30.55
C GLY A 406 8.76 8.70 30.71
N ARG A 407 7.74 8.31 29.97
CA ARG A 407 7.32 6.89 29.86
C ARG A 407 8.37 6.10 29.10
N VAL A 408 8.62 4.86 29.52
CA VAL A 408 9.59 3.97 28.84
C VAL A 408 8.97 3.35 27.60
N VAL A 409 9.67 3.45 26.47
CA VAL A 409 9.34 2.81 25.20
C VAL A 409 10.56 2.08 24.65
N TYR A 410 10.36 1.09 23.79
CA TYR A 410 11.42 0.22 23.26
C TYR A 410 11.44 0.27 21.72
N GLY A 411 12.60 -0.02 21.15
CA GLY A 411 12.82 -0.13 19.71
C GLY A 411 12.90 -1.59 19.22
N GLY A 412 13.31 -1.75 17.96
CA GLY A 412 13.73 -3.04 17.40
C GLY A 412 12.62 -4.01 17.00
N GLY A 413 11.34 -3.63 17.05
CA GLY A 413 10.26 -4.56 16.74
C GLY A 413 8.88 -3.95 16.60
N GLY A 414 8.77 -2.75 16.04
CA GLY A 414 7.50 -2.04 15.88
C GLY A 414 7.12 -1.17 17.08
N ILE A 415 5.91 -0.65 17.07
CA ILE A 415 5.32 0.15 18.14
C ILE A 415 4.54 -0.80 19.06
N THR A 416 4.97 -0.91 20.31
CA THR A 416 4.21 -1.60 21.37
C THR A 416 3.09 -0.68 21.84
N PRO A 417 1.83 -1.14 21.90
CA PRO A 417 0.72 -0.30 22.32
C PRO A 417 0.83 0.07 23.83
N ASP A 418 0.26 1.20 24.19
CA ASP A 418 0.12 1.64 25.60
C ASP A 418 -0.95 0.82 26.33
N ILE A 419 -1.98 0.41 25.59
CA ILE A 419 -3.07 -0.45 26.07
C ILE A 419 -3.12 -1.66 25.14
N PHE A 420 -2.66 -2.79 25.65
CA PHE A 420 -2.73 -4.04 24.92
C PHE A 420 -4.18 -4.57 24.93
N THR A 421 -4.66 -4.97 23.76
CA THR A 421 -5.93 -5.66 23.61
C THR A 421 -5.68 -6.97 22.88
N PRO A 422 -6.00 -8.12 23.49
CA PRO A 422 -5.79 -9.42 22.88
C PRO A 422 -6.64 -9.57 21.62
N ARG A 423 -6.15 -10.39 20.68
CA ARG A 423 -6.92 -10.76 19.50
C ARG A 423 -8.18 -11.52 19.94
N ASP A 424 -9.33 -11.04 19.46
CA ASP A 424 -10.59 -11.74 19.71
C ASP A 424 -10.57 -13.11 19.01
N SER A 425 -10.68 -14.17 19.79
CA SER A 425 -10.79 -15.55 19.31
C SER A 425 -12.13 -16.19 19.70
N ALA A 426 -13.04 -15.41 20.30
CA ALA A 426 -14.35 -15.91 20.70
C ALA A 426 -15.13 -16.41 19.46
N GLY A 427 -15.62 -17.62 19.52
CA GLY A 427 -16.37 -18.23 18.42
C GLY A 427 -15.51 -18.74 17.25
N ILE A 428 -14.19 -18.58 17.28
CA ILE A 428 -13.29 -19.18 16.28
C ILE A 428 -13.03 -20.63 16.65
N ASN A 429 -13.65 -21.54 15.93
CA ASN A 429 -13.53 -22.99 16.09
C ASN A 429 -13.30 -23.67 14.72
N PRO A 430 -13.02 -24.98 14.68
CA PRO A 430 -12.74 -25.69 13.41
C PRO A 430 -13.88 -25.60 12.38
N TYR A 431 -15.12 -25.50 12.82
CA TYR A 431 -16.27 -25.33 11.92
C TYR A 431 -16.30 -23.94 11.28
N TYR A 432 -16.07 -22.88 12.07
CA TYR A 432 -15.94 -21.50 11.57
C TYR A 432 -14.83 -21.39 10.52
N ILE A 433 -13.65 -21.93 10.81
CA ILE A 433 -12.51 -21.93 9.88
C ILE A 433 -12.89 -22.66 8.58
N ARG A 434 -13.58 -23.81 8.69
CA ARG A 434 -14.03 -24.55 7.50
C ARG A 434 -15.05 -23.78 6.69
N LEU A 435 -15.98 -23.08 7.32
CA LEU A 435 -16.95 -22.20 6.66
C LEU A 435 -16.24 -21.08 5.87
N LEU A 436 -15.25 -20.40 6.46
CA LEU A 436 -14.50 -19.35 5.77
C LEU A 436 -13.70 -19.89 4.57
N ARG A 437 -12.99 -21.01 4.76
CA ARG A 437 -12.17 -21.63 3.70
C ARG A 437 -13.00 -22.22 2.55
N SER A 438 -14.27 -22.50 2.76
CA SER A 438 -15.14 -23.08 1.73
C SER A 438 -15.53 -22.11 0.60
N GLY A 439 -15.26 -20.80 0.76
CA GLY A 439 -15.70 -19.75 -0.16
C GLY A 439 -17.22 -19.55 -0.20
N THR A 440 -17.97 -20.22 0.68
CA THR A 440 -19.44 -20.11 0.70
C THR A 440 -19.93 -18.83 1.37
N PHE A 441 -19.09 -18.22 2.22
CA PHE A 441 -19.43 -17.06 3.02
C PHE A 441 -19.76 -15.84 2.14
N GLN A 442 -18.84 -15.46 1.28
CA GLN A 442 -19.02 -14.34 0.34
C GLN A 442 -20.15 -14.61 -0.66
N ARG A 443 -20.23 -15.85 -1.17
CA ARG A 443 -21.29 -16.26 -2.11
C ARG A 443 -22.67 -16.17 -1.50
N PHE A 444 -22.83 -16.60 -0.25
CA PHE A 444 -24.10 -16.50 0.46
C PHE A 444 -24.49 -15.05 0.69
N ALA A 445 -23.58 -14.23 1.23
CA ALA A 445 -23.85 -12.83 1.52
C ALA A 445 -24.28 -12.07 0.26
N PHE A 446 -23.58 -12.31 -0.86
CA PHE A 446 -23.97 -11.73 -2.15
C PHE A 446 -25.35 -12.18 -2.61
N ASN A 447 -25.62 -13.50 -2.60
CA ASN A 447 -26.93 -14.01 -3.02
C ASN A 447 -28.06 -13.46 -2.15
N TYR A 448 -27.80 -13.34 -0.85
CA TYR A 448 -28.76 -12.77 0.08
C TYR A 448 -29.01 -11.29 -0.22
N ALA A 449 -27.97 -10.49 -0.39
CA ALA A 449 -28.08 -9.08 -0.75
C ALA A 449 -28.81 -8.89 -2.11
N ASP A 450 -28.48 -9.70 -3.11
CA ASP A 450 -29.04 -9.60 -4.46
C ASP A 450 -30.52 -9.99 -4.47
N GLN A 451 -30.92 -11.07 -3.79
CA GLN A 451 -32.29 -11.51 -3.69
C GLN A 451 -33.20 -10.52 -2.95
N HIS A 452 -32.66 -9.82 -1.95
CA HIS A 452 -33.41 -8.87 -1.13
C HIS A 452 -33.20 -7.41 -1.54
N ARG A 453 -32.46 -7.14 -2.63
CA ARG A 453 -32.09 -5.78 -3.06
C ARG A 453 -33.29 -4.82 -3.19
N ALA A 454 -34.38 -5.28 -3.82
CA ALA A 454 -35.60 -4.49 -3.95
C ALA A 454 -36.24 -4.15 -2.60
N GLN A 455 -36.25 -5.10 -1.66
CA GLN A 455 -36.74 -4.91 -0.29
C GLN A 455 -35.89 -3.86 0.44
N PHE A 456 -34.56 -3.98 0.38
CA PHE A 456 -33.66 -3.06 1.05
C PHE A 456 -33.74 -1.63 0.48
N GLN A 457 -33.91 -1.50 -0.84
CA GLN A 457 -34.16 -0.21 -1.46
C GLN A 457 -35.45 0.47 -0.95
N SER A 458 -36.45 -0.30 -0.53
CA SER A 458 -37.71 0.24 0.00
C SER A 458 -37.59 0.79 1.43
N PHE A 459 -36.53 0.49 2.17
CA PHE A 459 -36.33 0.95 3.57
C PHE A 459 -35.98 2.45 3.66
N GLY A 460 -35.51 3.07 2.59
CA GLY A 460 -35.29 4.51 2.48
C GLY A 460 -34.14 5.09 3.32
N SER A 461 -33.50 4.31 4.20
CA SER A 461 -32.34 4.74 4.97
C SER A 461 -31.42 3.57 5.31
N GLU A 462 -30.11 3.86 5.40
CA GLU A 462 -29.11 2.89 5.85
C GLU A 462 -29.39 2.37 7.26
N LYS A 463 -29.81 3.24 8.17
CA LYS A 463 -30.18 2.85 9.52
C LYS A 463 -31.29 1.80 9.55
N ALA A 464 -32.35 1.94 8.75
CA ALA A 464 -33.43 0.98 8.68
C ALA A 464 -32.96 -0.37 8.12
N ILE A 465 -32.01 -0.39 7.19
CA ILE A 465 -31.36 -1.61 6.70
C ILE A 465 -30.58 -2.28 7.81
N GLN A 466 -29.77 -1.53 8.57
CA GLN A 466 -29.00 -2.06 9.70
C GLN A 466 -29.90 -2.63 10.78
N ASP A 467 -30.91 -1.88 11.22
CA ASP A 467 -31.88 -2.34 12.22
C ASP A 467 -32.56 -3.66 11.80
N TYR A 468 -32.92 -3.77 10.51
CA TYR A 468 -33.47 -5.01 9.95
C TYR A 468 -32.47 -6.17 9.98
N LEU A 469 -31.25 -5.96 9.48
CA LEU A 469 -30.20 -6.99 9.44
C LEU A 469 -29.86 -7.48 10.85
N HIS A 470 -29.78 -6.57 11.82
CA HIS A 470 -29.57 -6.92 13.22
C HIS A 470 -30.74 -7.76 13.78
N SER A 471 -31.99 -7.40 13.48
CA SER A 471 -33.18 -8.14 13.92
C SER A 471 -33.27 -9.56 13.33
N GLN A 472 -32.71 -9.74 12.11
CA GLN A 472 -32.72 -11.03 11.40
C GLN A 472 -31.40 -11.80 11.53
N GLY A 473 -30.42 -11.28 12.28
CA GLY A 473 -29.04 -11.76 12.26
C GLY A 473 -28.90 -13.27 12.51
N GLU A 474 -29.58 -13.82 13.50
CA GLU A 474 -29.54 -15.27 13.77
C GLU A 474 -30.18 -16.10 12.63
N GLN A 475 -31.33 -15.65 12.09
CA GLN A 475 -31.97 -16.31 10.95
C GLN A 475 -31.04 -16.30 9.71
N ILE A 476 -30.31 -15.21 9.49
CA ILE A 476 -29.32 -15.10 8.41
C ILE A 476 -28.20 -16.13 8.62
N VAL A 477 -27.67 -16.27 9.84
CA VAL A 477 -26.64 -17.28 10.16
C VAL A 477 -27.17 -18.70 9.95
N TYR A 478 -28.38 -19.01 10.39
CA TYR A 478 -28.98 -20.33 10.14
C TYR A 478 -29.23 -20.58 8.66
N ALA A 479 -29.66 -19.58 7.90
CA ALA A 479 -29.81 -19.67 6.45
C ALA A 479 -28.45 -19.94 5.78
N TYR A 480 -27.41 -19.24 6.22
CA TYR A 480 -26.03 -19.47 5.76
C TYR A 480 -25.56 -20.90 6.07
N ALA A 481 -25.76 -21.39 7.30
CA ALA A 481 -25.34 -22.73 7.66
C ALA A 481 -26.02 -23.81 6.78
N ARG A 482 -27.31 -23.63 6.45
CA ARG A 482 -28.02 -24.51 5.50
C ARG A 482 -27.44 -24.42 4.08
N TYR A 483 -27.15 -23.22 3.61
CA TYR A 483 -26.51 -23.00 2.31
C TYR A 483 -25.13 -23.67 2.25
N ALA A 484 -24.30 -23.49 3.26
CA ALA A 484 -22.99 -24.12 3.35
C ALA A 484 -23.08 -25.66 3.36
N GLN A 485 -24.10 -26.22 4.04
CA GLN A 485 -24.36 -27.66 4.04
C GLN A 485 -24.68 -28.17 2.62
N GLN A 486 -25.49 -27.47 1.86
CA GLN A 486 -25.81 -27.80 0.46
C GLN A 486 -24.58 -27.74 -0.44
N LYS A 487 -23.56 -26.96 -0.04
CA LYS A 487 -22.26 -26.83 -0.74
C LYS A 487 -21.17 -27.74 -0.17
N GLY A 488 -21.53 -28.74 0.65
CA GLY A 488 -20.60 -29.77 1.12
C GLY A 488 -19.89 -29.45 2.45
N VAL A 489 -20.36 -28.46 3.21
CA VAL A 489 -19.87 -28.18 4.58
C VAL A 489 -20.89 -28.72 5.60
N PRO A 490 -20.69 -29.91 6.18
CA PRO A 490 -21.64 -30.50 7.13
C PRO A 490 -21.85 -29.60 8.34
N GLN A 491 -23.11 -29.44 8.74
CA GLN A 491 -23.45 -28.67 9.94
C GLN A 491 -22.87 -29.30 11.21
N ARG A 492 -22.48 -28.43 12.15
CA ARG A 492 -22.01 -28.77 13.50
C ARG A 492 -22.71 -27.86 14.50
N PRO A 493 -23.91 -28.26 15.00
CA PRO A 493 -24.78 -27.36 15.78
C PRO A 493 -24.10 -26.73 17.00
N GLY A 494 -23.30 -27.47 17.78
CA GLY A 494 -22.58 -26.94 18.94
C GLY A 494 -21.57 -25.86 18.53
N TYR A 495 -20.75 -26.13 17.54
CA TYR A 495 -19.78 -25.14 17.01
C TYR A 495 -20.45 -23.95 16.32
N LEU A 496 -21.60 -24.18 15.66
CA LEU A 496 -22.38 -23.08 15.06
C LEU A 496 -22.88 -22.13 16.15
N GLN A 497 -23.36 -22.66 17.28
CA GLN A 497 -23.82 -21.85 18.40
C GLN A 497 -22.68 -21.02 19.03
N GLU A 498 -21.50 -21.64 19.21
CA GLU A 498 -20.32 -20.93 19.68
C GLU A 498 -19.89 -19.81 18.73
N SER A 499 -20.00 -20.03 17.41
CA SER A 499 -19.62 -19.07 16.37
C SER A 499 -20.75 -18.08 16.02
N MET A 500 -21.93 -18.20 16.61
CA MET A 500 -23.10 -17.38 16.27
C MET A 500 -22.79 -15.85 16.30
N PRO A 501 -22.16 -15.30 17.36
CA PRO A 501 -21.89 -13.86 17.42
C PRO A 501 -20.97 -13.38 16.28
N ILE A 502 -19.85 -14.08 16.06
CA ILE A 502 -18.88 -13.69 15.02
C ILE A 502 -19.44 -13.86 13.61
N LEU A 503 -20.17 -14.95 13.34
CA LEU A 503 -20.83 -15.18 12.04
C LEU A 503 -21.91 -14.15 11.77
N ARG A 504 -22.72 -13.79 12.78
CA ARG A 504 -23.75 -12.76 12.68
C ARG A 504 -23.14 -11.42 12.33
N ARG A 505 -22.15 -10.96 13.09
CA ARG A 505 -21.42 -9.72 12.87
C ARG A 505 -20.84 -9.64 11.46
N ASP A 506 -20.11 -10.68 11.07
CA ASP A 506 -19.37 -10.67 9.78
C ASP A 506 -20.33 -10.79 8.58
N LEU A 507 -21.45 -11.54 8.70
CA LEU A 507 -22.48 -11.61 7.65
C LEU A 507 -23.22 -10.28 7.51
N ILE A 508 -23.63 -9.65 8.61
CA ILE A 508 -24.29 -8.33 8.59
C ILE A 508 -23.39 -7.31 7.93
N ALA A 509 -22.11 -7.25 8.35
CA ALA A 509 -21.15 -6.32 7.77
C ALA A 509 -20.99 -6.53 6.25
N LEU A 510 -20.81 -7.77 5.81
CA LEU A 510 -20.62 -8.09 4.40
C LEU A 510 -21.87 -7.83 3.55
N ILE A 511 -23.06 -8.18 4.06
CA ILE A 511 -24.33 -7.90 3.37
C ILE A 511 -24.54 -6.39 3.25
N SER A 512 -24.23 -5.62 4.30
CA SER A 512 -24.31 -4.16 4.29
C SER A 512 -23.43 -3.53 3.21
N ASP A 513 -22.19 -3.98 3.09
CA ASP A 513 -21.26 -3.52 2.04
C ASP A 513 -21.80 -3.83 0.62
N LEU A 514 -22.38 -5.03 0.42
CA LEU A 514 -22.93 -5.49 -0.85
C LEU A 514 -24.22 -4.79 -1.28
N LEU A 515 -24.90 -4.11 -0.37
CA LEU A 515 -26.10 -3.35 -0.67
C LEU A 515 -25.83 -1.97 -1.27
N GLY A 516 -24.57 -1.57 -1.38
CA GLY A 516 -24.15 -0.39 -2.13
C GLY A 516 -24.06 0.90 -1.30
N GLY A 517 -24.08 0.80 0.03
CA GLY A 517 -23.74 1.89 0.92
C GLY A 517 -22.24 2.28 0.85
N ASP A 518 -21.85 3.31 1.57
CA ASP A 518 -20.44 3.54 1.85
C ASP A 518 -19.89 2.41 2.76
N LYS A 519 -18.58 2.34 2.92
CA LYS A 519 -17.98 1.35 3.85
C LYS A 519 -18.31 1.61 5.32
N ASN A 520 -18.92 2.76 5.65
CA ASN A 520 -19.33 3.07 7.02
C ASN A 520 -20.27 1.99 7.58
N ALA A 521 -21.25 1.51 6.79
CA ALA A 521 -22.14 0.45 7.18
C ALA A 521 -21.39 -0.84 7.58
N PHE A 522 -20.42 -1.24 6.77
CA PHE A 522 -19.56 -2.39 7.06
C PHE A 522 -18.82 -2.23 8.39
N TYR A 523 -18.15 -1.08 8.59
CA TYR A 523 -17.36 -0.88 9.80
C TYR A 523 -18.23 -0.59 11.03
N ARG A 524 -19.40 0.02 10.90
CA ARG A 524 -20.37 0.13 12.01
C ARG A 524 -20.72 -1.24 12.57
N ALA A 525 -21.12 -2.18 11.69
CA ALA A 525 -21.47 -3.53 12.09
C ALA A 525 -20.29 -4.30 12.72
N ARG A 526 -19.08 -4.14 12.18
CA ARG A 526 -17.88 -4.79 12.72
C ARG A 526 -17.42 -4.22 14.05
N ASN A 527 -17.53 -2.91 14.23
CA ASN A 527 -17.03 -2.21 15.40
C ASN A 527 -17.96 -2.29 16.60
N GLU A 528 -19.22 -2.70 16.41
CA GLU A 528 -20.23 -2.73 17.48
C GLU A 528 -19.82 -3.64 18.65
N GLU A 529 -19.29 -4.82 18.33
CA GLU A 529 -18.85 -5.83 19.32
C GLU A 529 -17.31 -6.01 19.34
N ASP A 530 -16.55 -5.08 18.71
CA ASP A 530 -15.09 -5.16 18.61
C ASP A 530 -14.44 -4.79 19.97
N PRO A 531 -13.72 -5.72 20.64
CA PRO A 531 -13.15 -5.47 21.96
C PRO A 531 -12.04 -4.40 21.94
N GLU A 532 -11.30 -4.25 20.83
CA GLU A 532 -10.27 -3.22 20.68
C GLU A 532 -10.90 -1.83 20.57
N VAL A 533 -11.97 -1.72 19.78
CA VAL A 533 -12.74 -0.47 19.66
C VAL A 533 -13.40 -0.12 20.99
N LYS A 534 -13.96 -1.10 21.69
CA LYS A 534 -14.56 -0.89 23.02
C LYS A 534 -13.52 -0.38 24.02
N ALA A 535 -12.37 -1.03 24.13
CA ALA A 535 -11.29 -0.61 25.03
C ALA A 535 -10.80 0.83 24.71
N ALA A 536 -10.69 1.15 23.42
CA ALA A 536 -10.33 2.49 22.98
C ALA A 536 -11.40 3.53 23.34
N LEU A 537 -12.69 3.23 23.13
CA LEU A 537 -13.80 4.11 23.45
C LEU A 537 -13.93 4.34 24.95
N ASP A 538 -13.85 3.28 25.76
CA ASP A 538 -13.91 3.38 27.22
C ASP A 538 -12.79 4.27 27.75
N ARG A 539 -11.58 4.19 27.17
CA ARG A 539 -10.45 5.03 27.53
C ARG A 539 -10.64 6.47 27.04
N LEU A 540 -11.05 6.64 25.77
CA LEU A 540 -11.20 7.95 25.12
C LEU A 540 -12.28 8.81 25.77
N THR A 541 -13.33 8.19 26.32
CA THR A 541 -14.44 8.89 26.98
C THR A 541 -14.22 9.09 28.48
N SER A 542 -13.17 8.49 29.06
CA SER A 542 -12.80 8.70 30.46
C SER A 542 -11.98 9.99 30.65
N ASP A 543 -11.92 10.49 31.89
CA ASP A 543 -11.06 11.63 32.27
C ASP A 543 -9.56 11.31 32.11
N ASN A 544 -9.21 10.04 32.06
CA ASN A 544 -7.84 9.54 31.95
C ASN A 544 -7.39 9.23 30.52
N TRP A 545 -7.97 9.87 29.51
CA TRP A 545 -7.62 9.61 28.10
C TRP A 545 -6.19 10.01 27.74
N ARG A 546 -5.58 10.95 28.51
CA ARG A 546 -4.20 11.39 28.27
C ARG A 546 -3.18 10.35 28.73
N PRO A 547 -2.05 10.22 28.00
CA PRO A 547 -0.89 9.55 28.55
C PRO A 547 -0.45 10.18 29.87
N THR A 548 -0.16 9.37 30.88
CA THR A 548 0.39 9.80 32.17
C THR A 548 1.74 9.12 32.40
N LYS A 549 2.61 9.74 33.22
CA LYS A 549 3.94 9.22 33.54
C LYS A 549 3.85 7.85 34.23
#